data_9007fb9806b8a9133dd1ffc16fd14d75
#
_entry.id   9007fb9806b8a9133dd1ffc16fd14d75
#
_cell.length_a   1.000
_cell.length_b   1.000
_cell.length_c   1.000
_cell.angle_alpha   90.00
_cell.angle_beta   90.00
_cell.angle_gamma   90.00
#
_symmetry.space_group_name_H-M   'P 1'
#
loop_
_entity.id
_entity.type
_entity.pdbx_description
1 polymer ?
#
loop_
_entity_poly.entity_id
_entity_poly.type
_entity_poly.pdbx_seq_one_letter_code
_entity_poly.pdbx_strand_id
1 'polypeptide(L)'
;MLARYVQKGESIDYRPTEAVSAGDVIIVSDLIGIARLDIPANKLGSLAVAGVFDTVKSSDAVPSGSAVYWDAAAKQATPVSGSNRYLGKAIAGAAAGDAAVRVLLNAPYQIEPDAPFTAGDAIPDLVDNSGGTAANTIPVITDANSQTAVASLAAKTNAILSALRSAGIIAGAE
;
A
#
# COMPACT_ATOMS: atom_id res chain seq x y z
N MET A 1 31.42 11.91 12.49
CA MET A 1 30.53 10.90 13.08
C MET A 1 29.36 10.72 12.14
N LEU A 2 29.12 9.50 11.62
CA LEU A 2 28.07 9.24 10.63
C LEU A 2 26.72 8.97 11.28
N ALA A 3 26.69 8.45 12.50
CA ALA A 3 25.46 8.22 13.26
C ALA A 3 25.71 8.37 14.75
N ARG A 4 24.69 8.83 15.48
CA ARG A 4 24.72 8.99 16.94
C ARG A 4 23.41 8.47 17.53
N TYR A 5 23.51 7.66 18.56
CA TYR A 5 22.34 7.26 19.33
C TYR A 5 21.69 8.49 20.00
N VAL A 6 20.40 8.63 19.89
CA VAL A 6 19.62 9.73 20.47
C VAL A 6 18.70 9.23 21.57
N GLN A 7 17.86 8.23 21.26
CA GLN A 7 16.84 7.72 22.20
C GLN A 7 16.39 6.31 21.83
N LYS A 8 15.62 5.66 22.69
CA LYS A 8 15.13 4.29 22.50
C LYS A 8 14.16 4.11 21.33
N GLY A 9 13.51 5.18 20.89
CA GLY A 9 12.60 5.15 19.73
C GLY A 9 11.19 4.64 20.02
N GLU A 10 10.76 4.59 21.28
CA GLU A 10 9.37 4.30 21.62
C GLU A 10 8.44 5.50 21.38
N SER A 11 9.00 6.70 21.41
CA SER A 11 8.34 7.95 21.12
C SER A 11 9.27 8.83 20.29
N ILE A 12 8.69 9.72 19.50
CA ILE A 12 9.42 10.73 18.73
C ILE A 12 8.95 12.13 19.12
N ASP A 13 9.84 13.10 19.00
CA ASP A 13 9.50 14.50 19.13
C ASP A 13 8.59 14.94 17.98
N TYR A 14 7.54 15.69 18.31
CA TYR A 14 6.59 16.18 17.34
C TYR A 14 6.16 17.61 17.67
N ARG A 15 6.11 18.45 16.64
CA ARG A 15 5.62 19.83 16.75
C ARG A 15 4.50 20.02 15.73
N PRO A 16 3.23 19.97 16.15
CA PRO A 16 2.09 20.17 15.27
C PRO A 16 1.89 21.63 14.89
N THR A 17 1.32 21.89 13.71
CA THR A 17 0.86 23.22 13.28
C THR A 17 -0.49 23.58 13.89
N GLU A 18 -1.31 22.58 14.19
CA GLU A 18 -2.60 22.69 14.87
C GLU A 18 -2.58 21.91 16.18
N ALA A 19 -3.48 22.19 17.10
CA ALA A 19 -3.55 21.44 18.35
C ALA A 19 -3.94 19.99 18.10
N VAL A 20 -3.29 19.07 18.79
CA VAL A 20 -3.51 17.62 18.74
C VAL A 20 -3.99 17.18 20.11
N SER A 21 -5.05 16.39 20.16
CA SER A 21 -5.61 15.85 21.39
C SER A 21 -5.02 14.48 21.74
N ALA A 22 -5.02 14.16 23.02
CA ALA A 22 -4.65 12.83 23.47
C ALA A 22 -5.54 11.75 22.81
N GLY A 23 -4.91 10.72 22.25
CA GLY A 23 -5.58 9.67 21.48
C GLY A 23 -5.60 9.92 19.97
N ASP A 24 -5.24 11.09 19.49
CA ASP A 24 -5.18 11.37 18.07
C ASP A 24 -4.10 10.52 17.39
N VAL A 25 -4.45 9.97 16.22
CA VAL A 25 -3.55 9.21 15.35
C VAL A 25 -3.00 10.16 14.29
N ILE A 26 -1.69 10.33 14.28
CA ILE A 26 -0.98 11.27 13.42
C ILE A 26 -0.15 10.48 12.40
N ILE A 27 -0.32 10.82 11.14
CA ILE A 27 0.47 10.26 10.03
C ILE A 27 1.68 11.15 9.78
N VAL A 28 2.87 10.61 9.96
CA VAL A 28 4.15 11.28 9.68
C VAL A 28 4.81 10.51 8.52
N SER A 29 4.45 10.87 7.30
CA SER A 29 4.83 10.14 6.09
C SER A 29 4.41 8.65 6.15
N ASP A 30 5.33 7.72 6.30
CA ASP A 30 5.05 6.28 6.42
C ASP A 30 4.95 5.78 7.85
N LEU A 31 5.25 6.63 8.82
CA LEU A 31 5.18 6.32 10.23
C LEU A 31 3.85 6.83 10.82
N ILE A 32 3.22 6.02 11.64
CA ILE A 32 2.07 6.44 12.44
C ILE A 32 2.51 6.67 13.88
N GLY A 33 2.08 7.79 14.45
CA GLY A 33 2.26 8.11 15.85
C GLY A 33 0.93 8.38 16.56
N ILE A 34 0.85 8.07 17.85
CA ILE A 34 -0.33 8.34 18.67
C ILE A 34 0.05 9.33 19.73
N ALA A 35 -0.71 10.42 19.82
CA ALA A 35 -0.55 11.42 20.89
C ALA A 35 -1.07 10.84 22.22
N ARG A 36 -0.20 10.72 23.21
CA ARG A 36 -0.60 10.22 24.55
C ARG A 36 -1.09 11.36 25.47
N LEU A 37 -0.79 12.59 25.10
CA LEU A 37 -1.19 13.83 25.81
C LEU A 37 -1.57 14.87 24.77
N ASP A 38 -2.32 15.88 25.18
CA ASP A 38 -2.62 17.03 24.33
C ASP A 38 -1.33 17.79 23.98
N ILE A 39 -1.20 18.16 22.71
CA ILE A 39 -0.06 18.94 22.21
C ILE A 39 -0.60 20.23 21.60
N PRO A 40 -0.39 21.37 22.25
CA PRO A 40 -0.83 22.65 21.68
C PRO A 40 -0.13 22.97 20.37
N ALA A 41 -0.80 23.73 19.50
CA ALA A 41 -0.24 24.17 18.24
C ALA A 41 1.14 24.84 18.42
N ASN A 42 2.09 24.48 17.57
CA ASN A 42 3.47 25.00 17.56
C ASN A 42 4.28 24.72 18.84
N LYS A 43 3.82 23.84 19.73
CA LYS A 43 4.58 23.40 20.90
C LYS A 43 5.22 22.03 20.63
N LEU A 44 6.35 21.81 21.28
CA LEU A 44 7.00 20.50 21.26
C LEU A 44 6.22 19.54 22.15
N GLY A 45 5.83 18.41 21.59
CA GLY A 45 5.25 17.29 22.29
C GLY A 45 5.90 15.98 21.82
N SER A 46 5.26 14.85 22.08
CA SER A 46 5.75 13.56 21.65
C SER A 46 4.62 12.68 21.14
N LEU A 47 4.93 11.88 20.13
CA LEU A 47 4.07 10.82 19.62
C LEU A 47 4.66 9.46 19.99
N ALA A 48 3.84 8.58 20.56
CA ALA A 48 4.21 7.18 20.68
C ALA A 48 4.22 6.53 19.30
N VAL A 49 5.31 5.86 18.95
CA VAL A 49 5.47 5.14 17.67
C VAL A 49 5.61 3.63 17.86
N ALA A 50 5.58 3.17 19.09
CA ALA A 50 5.55 1.77 19.49
C ALA A 50 4.60 1.57 20.65
N GLY A 51 4.13 0.34 20.84
CA GLY A 51 3.22 -0.01 21.92
C GLY A 51 1.92 -0.64 21.44
N VAL A 52 1.04 -0.96 22.37
CA VAL A 52 -0.26 -1.58 22.11
C VAL A 52 -1.34 -0.57 22.43
N PHE A 53 -2.26 -0.37 21.50
CA PHE A 53 -3.35 0.59 21.61
C PHE A 53 -4.69 -0.02 21.24
N ASP A 54 -5.73 0.33 21.96
CA ASP A 54 -7.10 0.09 21.54
C ASP A 54 -7.53 1.27 20.66
N THR A 55 -7.90 0.98 19.41
CA THR A 55 -8.30 1.98 18.43
C THR A 55 -9.74 1.76 17.98
N VAL A 56 -10.49 2.84 17.78
CA VAL A 56 -11.80 2.76 17.14
C VAL A 56 -11.66 2.08 15.77
N LYS A 57 -12.59 1.19 15.42
CA LYS A 57 -12.52 0.44 14.17
C LYS A 57 -13.79 0.56 13.32
N SER A 58 -13.65 0.25 12.02
CA SER A 58 -14.76 0.06 11.09
C SER A 58 -15.66 -1.09 11.54
N SER A 59 -16.82 -1.23 10.91
CA SER A 59 -17.74 -2.34 11.18
C SER A 59 -17.22 -3.73 10.81
N ASP A 60 -16.09 -3.81 10.07
CA ASP A 60 -15.53 -5.07 9.58
C ASP A 60 -14.90 -5.90 10.70
N ALA A 61 -14.92 -7.22 10.56
CA ALA A 61 -14.17 -8.10 11.45
C ALA A 61 -12.66 -7.98 11.20
N VAL A 62 -11.88 -8.00 12.27
CA VAL A 62 -10.41 -7.95 12.22
C VAL A 62 -9.87 -9.20 12.93
N PRO A 63 -9.33 -10.19 12.20
CA PRO A 63 -8.72 -11.37 12.80
C PRO A 63 -7.46 -11.04 13.62
N SER A 64 -7.19 -11.83 14.65
CA SER A 64 -5.93 -11.72 15.39
C SER A 64 -4.72 -12.00 14.46
N GLY A 65 -3.66 -11.21 14.59
CA GLY A 65 -2.45 -11.31 13.76
C GLY A 65 -2.53 -10.58 12.41
N SER A 66 -3.74 -10.19 11.96
CA SER A 66 -3.90 -9.51 10.67
C SER A 66 -3.36 -8.10 10.66
N ALA A 67 -3.02 -7.60 9.46
CA ALA A 67 -2.68 -6.21 9.23
C ALA A 67 -3.89 -5.30 9.47
N VAL A 68 -3.64 -4.16 10.10
CA VAL A 68 -4.63 -3.12 10.37
C VAL A 68 -4.13 -1.82 9.77
N TYR A 69 -5.03 -1.07 9.18
CA TYR A 69 -4.75 0.20 8.51
C TYR A 69 -5.55 1.32 9.15
N TRP A 70 -5.08 2.54 9.00
CA TRP A 70 -5.74 3.75 9.49
C TRP A 70 -6.45 4.47 8.35
N ASP A 71 -7.76 4.56 8.43
CA ASP A 71 -8.56 5.43 7.57
C ASP A 71 -8.59 6.83 8.19
N ALA A 72 -7.82 7.74 7.59
CA ALA A 72 -7.70 9.11 8.09
C ALA A 72 -8.98 9.93 7.87
N ALA A 73 -9.79 9.59 6.88
CA ALA A 73 -11.04 10.29 6.59
C ALA A 73 -12.13 9.91 7.59
N ALA A 74 -12.30 8.62 7.86
CA ALA A 74 -13.24 8.11 8.83
C ALA A 74 -12.71 8.12 10.28
N LYS A 75 -11.40 8.39 10.47
CA LYS A 75 -10.69 8.36 11.76
C LYS A 75 -10.88 7.04 12.51
N GLN A 76 -10.67 5.93 11.82
CA GLN A 76 -10.86 4.59 12.37
C GLN A 76 -9.86 3.59 11.80
N ALA A 77 -9.62 2.52 12.56
CA ALA A 77 -8.86 1.36 12.10
C ALA A 77 -9.72 0.48 11.19
N THR A 78 -9.14 -0.11 10.16
CA THR A 78 -9.80 -0.97 9.19
C THR A 78 -8.89 -2.11 8.73
N PRO A 79 -9.41 -3.30 8.37
CA PRO A 79 -8.63 -4.34 7.72
C PRO A 79 -8.31 -4.04 6.23
N VAL A 80 -8.95 -3.03 5.65
CA VAL A 80 -8.83 -2.69 4.22
C VAL A 80 -7.61 -1.80 3.98
N SER A 81 -6.67 -2.26 3.15
CA SER A 81 -5.47 -1.48 2.80
C SER A 81 -5.82 -0.28 1.92
N GLY A 82 -6.29 -0.48 0.72
CA GLY A 82 -6.65 0.61 -0.20
C GLY A 82 -5.65 1.77 -0.20
N SER A 83 -6.14 2.98 0.04
CA SER A 83 -5.35 4.20 0.26
C SER A 83 -4.98 4.47 1.72
N ASN A 84 -5.35 3.55 2.63
CA ASN A 84 -5.15 3.70 4.06
C ASN A 84 -3.70 3.44 4.46
N ARG A 85 -3.24 4.09 5.54
CA ARG A 85 -1.89 3.88 6.05
C ARG A 85 -1.83 2.67 6.98
N TYR A 86 -0.78 1.87 6.85
CA TYR A 86 -0.54 0.74 7.73
C TYR A 86 -0.38 1.22 9.17
N LEU A 87 -1.28 0.76 10.06
CA LEU A 87 -1.29 1.11 11.48
C LEU A 87 -0.46 0.14 12.30
N GLY A 88 -0.54 -1.14 11.99
CA GLY A 88 0.12 -2.19 12.75
C GLY A 88 -0.56 -3.55 12.59
N LYS A 89 -0.45 -4.41 13.58
CA LYS A 89 -1.08 -5.73 13.60
C LYS A 89 -2.05 -5.86 14.78
N ALA A 90 -3.21 -6.45 14.52
CA ALA A 90 -4.15 -6.81 15.59
C ALA A 90 -3.54 -7.90 16.47
N ILE A 91 -3.45 -7.67 17.77
CA ILE A 91 -2.98 -8.70 18.73
C ILE A 91 -4.11 -9.47 19.39
N ALA A 92 -5.34 -9.03 19.18
CA ALA A 92 -6.56 -9.73 19.53
C ALA A 92 -7.57 -9.56 18.40
N GLY A 93 -8.35 -10.60 18.11
CA GLY A 93 -9.42 -10.50 17.12
C GLY A 93 -10.52 -9.58 17.61
N ALA A 94 -11.13 -8.84 16.67
CA ALA A 94 -12.33 -8.04 16.91
C ALA A 94 -13.43 -8.47 15.91
N ALA A 95 -14.62 -8.77 16.42
CA ALA A 95 -15.75 -9.18 15.59
C ALA A 95 -16.30 -8.01 14.76
N ALA A 96 -17.11 -8.33 13.74
CA ALA A 96 -17.90 -7.32 13.06
C ALA A 96 -18.80 -6.60 14.07
N GLY A 97 -18.81 -5.27 14.03
CA GLY A 97 -19.60 -4.45 14.96
C GLY A 97 -18.93 -4.15 16.32
N ASP A 98 -17.82 -4.77 16.68
CA ASP A 98 -17.04 -4.32 17.84
C ASP A 98 -16.57 -2.87 17.63
N ALA A 99 -16.58 -2.07 18.70
CA ALA A 99 -16.25 -0.65 18.62
C ALA A 99 -14.73 -0.38 18.47
N ALA A 100 -13.89 -1.33 18.88
CA ALA A 100 -12.45 -1.14 18.93
C ALA A 100 -11.69 -2.42 18.54
N VAL A 101 -10.45 -2.24 18.13
CA VAL A 101 -9.47 -3.30 17.90
C VAL A 101 -8.16 -2.97 18.62
N ARG A 102 -7.51 -4.00 19.18
CA ARG A 102 -6.23 -3.87 19.87
C ARG A 102 -5.08 -4.08 18.89
N VAL A 103 -4.27 -3.07 18.71
CA VAL A 103 -3.23 -3.01 17.68
C VAL A 103 -1.86 -2.83 18.30
N LEU A 104 -0.88 -3.64 17.86
CA LEU A 104 0.54 -3.39 18.04
C LEU A 104 0.99 -2.39 16.97
N LEU A 105 1.25 -1.15 17.42
CA LEU A 105 1.54 -0.01 16.55
C LEU A 105 2.85 -0.21 15.79
N ASN A 106 2.85 0.11 14.49
CA ASN A 106 4.00 0.00 13.58
C ASN A 106 4.71 -1.37 13.64
N ALA A 107 3.97 -2.44 13.98
CA ALA A 107 4.52 -3.80 13.93
C ALA A 107 5.10 -4.07 12.52
N PRO A 108 6.18 -4.85 12.38
CA PRO A 108 6.76 -5.12 11.07
C PRO A 108 5.70 -5.63 10.09
N TYR A 109 5.56 -4.93 8.96
CA TYR A 109 4.70 -5.37 7.88
C TYR A 109 5.40 -6.51 7.15
N GLN A 110 4.81 -7.69 7.17
CA GLN A 110 5.28 -8.81 6.37
C GLN A 110 4.37 -8.92 5.15
N ILE A 111 4.94 -8.80 3.98
CA ILE A 111 4.27 -9.23 2.75
C ILE A 111 4.25 -10.76 2.84
N GLU A 112 3.07 -11.35 2.93
CA GLU A 112 2.96 -12.80 2.86
C GLU A 112 3.50 -13.26 1.50
N PRO A 113 4.44 -14.22 1.48
CA PRO A 113 5.02 -14.69 0.21
C PRO A 113 3.97 -15.26 -0.76
N ASP A 114 2.83 -15.67 -0.22
CA ASP A 114 1.71 -16.26 -0.95
C ASP A 114 0.48 -15.34 -1.05
N ALA A 115 0.63 -14.04 -0.74
CA ALA A 115 -0.44 -13.11 -1.09
C ALA A 115 -0.65 -13.24 -2.61
N PRO A 116 -1.76 -13.84 -3.09
CA PRO A 116 -1.94 -13.98 -4.51
C PRO A 116 -1.87 -12.57 -5.08
N PHE A 117 -0.95 -12.34 -6.03
CA PHE A 117 -1.06 -11.17 -6.88
C PHE A 117 -2.50 -11.20 -7.37
N THR A 118 -3.29 -10.23 -6.97
CA THR A 118 -4.57 -10.01 -7.64
C THR A 118 -4.17 -9.64 -9.05
N ALA A 119 -4.17 -10.63 -9.92
CA ALA A 119 -3.93 -10.41 -11.33
C ALA A 119 -4.94 -9.34 -11.75
N GLY A 120 -4.47 -8.26 -12.35
CA GLY A 120 -5.35 -7.34 -13.04
C GLY A 120 -6.27 -8.12 -13.99
N ASP A 121 -7.32 -7.51 -14.46
CA ASP A 121 -8.27 -8.13 -15.38
C ASP A 121 -7.52 -8.96 -16.43
N ALA A 122 -7.97 -10.21 -16.63
CA ALA A 122 -7.37 -11.11 -17.59
C ALA A 122 -7.28 -10.42 -18.96
N ILE A 123 -6.07 -10.30 -19.49
CA ILE A 123 -5.88 -9.82 -20.87
C ILE A 123 -6.36 -10.97 -21.76
N PRO A 124 -7.41 -10.77 -22.58
CA PRO A 124 -7.88 -11.84 -23.46
C PRO A 124 -6.76 -12.30 -24.38
N ASP A 125 -6.62 -13.60 -24.53
CA ASP A 125 -5.68 -14.19 -25.47
C ASP A 125 -5.92 -13.66 -26.90
N LEU A 126 -4.84 -13.29 -27.56
CA LEU A 126 -4.88 -12.94 -28.98
C LEU A 126 -4.94 -14.23 -29.79
N VAL A 127 -6.03 -14.46 -30.49
CA VAL A 127 -6.16 -15.56 -31.45
C VAL A 127 -5.52 -15.13 -32.76
N ASP A 128 -4.50 -15.86 -33.19
CA ASP A 128 -3.87 -15.63 -34.51
C ASP A 128 -4.68 -16.35 -35.60
N ASN A 129 -5.44 -15.59 -36.38
CA ASN A 129 -6.17 -16.03 -37.56
C ASN A 129 -5.48 -15.59 -38.86
N SER A 130 -4.20 -15.19 -38.82
CA SER A 130 -3.46 -14.70 -39.99
C SER A 130 -3.08 -15.76 -40.98
N GLY A 131 -3.00 -17.03 -40.54
CA GLY A 131 -2.49 -18.15 -41.34
C GLY A 131 -0.98 -18.08 -41.64
N GLY A 132 -0.28 -17.11 -41.02
CA GLY A 132 1.16 -16.93 -41.18
C GLY A 132 1.98 -17.80 -40.24
N THR A 133 3.27 -17.95 -40.53
CA THR A 133 4.24 -18.58 -39.64
C THR A 133 4.95 -17.53 -38.81
N ALA A 134 4.93 -17.70 -37.49
CA ALA A 134 5.62 -16.78 -36.58
C ALA A 134 7.13 -16.79 -36.83
N ALA A 135 7.73 -15.59 -36.87
CA ALA A 135 9.18 -15.40 -37.05
C ALA A 135 9.66 -14.22 -36.17
N ASN A 136 10.98 -14.11 -35.98
CA ASN A 136 11.59 -13.02 -35.23
C ASN A 136 11.64 -11.69 -35.99
N THR A 137 11.28 -11.69 -37.28
CA THR A 137 11.27 -10.49 -38.12
C THR A 137 9.89 -10.34 -38.74
N ILE A 138 9.33 -9.15 -38.69
CA ILE A 138 8.09 -8.81 -39.38
C ILE A 138 8.45 -8.41 -40.80
N PRO A 139 7.98 -9.11 -41.85
CA PRO A 139 8.24 -8.73 -43.24
C PRO A 139 7.56 -7.39 -43.57
N VAL A 140 8.00 -6.75 -44.64
CA VAL A 140 7.34 -5.53 -45.12
C VAL A 140 5.91 -5.80 -45.52
N ILE A 141 4.98 -5.13 -44.88
CA ILE A 141 3.54 -5.28 -45.10
C ILE A 141 3.07 -4.08 -45.93
N THR A 142 2.45 -4.35 -47.08
CA THR A 142 2.06 -3.30 -48.01
C THR A 142 0.55 -2.98 -48.00
N ASP A 143 -0.27 -3.87 -47.47
CA ASP A 143 -1.71 -3.62 -47.39
C ASP A 143 -2.10 -2.91 -46.06
N ALA A 144 -3.04 -1.99 -46.12
CA ALA A 144 -3.42 -1.14 -45.00
C ALA A 144 -4.06 -1.90 -43.82
N ASN A 145 -4.75 -3.02 -44.07
CA ASN A 145 -5.40 -3.79 -43.04
C ASN A 145 -4.36 -4.55 -42.18
N SER A 146 -3.41 -5.16 -42.86
CA SER A 146 -2.29 -5.87 -42.16
C SER A 146 -1.40 -4.88 -41.42
N GLN A 147 -1.13 -3.69 -41.99
CA GLN A 147 -0.40 -2.63 -41.27
C GLN A 147 -1.12 -2.21 -39.98
N THR A 148 -2.44 -2.04 -40.04
CA THR A 148 -3.25 -1.70 -38.85
C THR A 148 -3.25 -2.82 -37.81
N ALA A 149 -3.35 -4.08 -38.25
CA ALA A 149 -3.30 -5.22 -37.35
C ALA A 149 -1.95 -5.32 -36.60
N VAL A 150 -0.84 -5.17 -37.35
CA VAL A 150 0.52 -5.19 -36.75
C VAL A 150 0.74 -4.01 -35.82
N ALA A 151 0.29 -2.82 -36.17
CA ALA A 151 0.37 -1.65 -35.29
C ALA A 151 -0.42 -1.86 -33.99
N SER A 152 -1.59 -2.50 -34.06
CA SER A 152 -2.40 -2.82 -32.88
C SER A 152 -1.73 -3.86 -31.99
N LEU A 153 -1.11 -4.90 -32.58
CA LEU A 153 -0.35 -5.91 -31.85
C LEU A 153 0.87 -5.30 -31.15
N ALA A 154 1.62 -4.47 -31.85
CA ALA A 154 2.77 -3.76 -31.27
C ALA A 154 2.35 -2.86 -30.10
N ALA A 155 1.25 -2.13 -30.24
CA ALA A 155 0.72 -1.29 -29.17
C ALA A 155 0.33 -2.10 -27.92
N LYS A 156 -0.34 -3.24 -28.09
CA LYS A 156 -0.71 -4.13 -26.97
C LYS A 156 0.54 -4.75 -26.31
N THR A 157 1.49 -5.22 -27.10
CA THR A 157 2.74 -5.79 -26.58
C THR A 157 3.52 -4.73 -25.77
N ASN A 158 3.61 -3.51 -26.25
CA ASN A 158 4.27 -2.43 -25.54
C ASN A 158 3.52 -2.04 -24.24
N ALA A 159 2.21 -2.12 -24.23
CA ALA A 159 1.42 -1.89 -23.01
C ALA A 159 1.69 -2.96 -21.95
N ILE A 160 1.77 -4.24 -22.36
CA ILE A 160 2.16 -5.34 -21.45
C ILE A 160 3.57 -5.15 -20.91
N LEU A 161 4.54 -4.86 -21.77
CA LEU A 161 5.92 -4.61 -21.36
C LEU A 161 6.03 -3.41 -20.40
N SER A 162 5.26 -2.36 -20.63
CA SER A 162 5.20 -1.20 -19.74
C SER A 162 4.63 -1.58 -18.36
N ALA A 163 3.56 -2.37 -18.33
CA ALA A 163 2.98 -2.86 -17.09
C ALA A 163 3.96 -3.74 -16.30
N LEU A 164 4.66 -4.67 -16.97
CA LEU A 164 5.67 -5.53 -16.35
C LEU A 164 6.87 -4.74 -15.80
N ARG A 165 7.30 -3.68 -16.50
CA ARG A 165 8.33 -2.76 -16.01
C ARG A 165 7.87 -1.99 -14.79
N SER A 166 6.66 -1.46 -14.82
CA SER A 166 6.07 -0.72 -13.68
C SER A 166 5.89 -1.62 -12.45
N ALA A 167 5.62 -2.91 -12.65
CA ALA A 167 5.55 -3.91 -11.60
C ALA A 167 6.93 -4.41 -11.10
N GLY A 168 8.04 -3.97 -11.72
CA GLY A 168 9.39 -4.40 -11.36
C GLY A 168 9.72 -5.84 -11.75
N ILE A 169 8.91 -6.47 -12.61
CA ILE A 169 9.10 -7.88 -13.06
C ILE A 169 10.21 -7.95 -14.11
N ILE A 170 10.35 -6.95 -14.95
CA ILE A 170 11.41 -6.84 -15.96
C ILE A 170 12.13 -5.49 -15.85
N ALA A 171 13.40 -5.44 -16.25
CA ALA A 171 14.18 -4.21 -16.27
C ALA A 171 13.59 -3.17 -17.24
N GLY A 172 13.78 -1.89 -16.94
CA GLY A 172 13.48 -0.80 -17.88
C GLY A 172 14.24 -0.97 -19.19
N ALA A 173 13.71 -0.42 -20.29
CA ALA A 173 14.49 -0.26 -21.51
C ALA A 173 15.54 0.86 -21.26
N GLU A 174 16.81 0.58 -21.50
CA GLU A 174 17.87 1.60 -21.57
C GLU A 174 17.70 2.44 -22.82
#